data_5a54a0d39fed2cfa262a2bf8b583cce4
#
_entry.id   5a54a0d39fed2cfa262a2bf8b583cce4
#
_cell.length_a   1.000
_cell.length_b   1.000
_cell.length_c   1.000
_cell.angle_alpha   90.00
_cell.angle_beta   90.00
_cell.angle_gamma   90.00
#
_symmetry.space_group_name_H-M   'P 1'
#
loop_
_entity.id
_entity.type
_entity.pdbx_description
1 polymer ?
#
loop_
_entity_poly.entity_id
_entity_poly.type
_entity_poly.pdbx_seq_one_letter_code
_entity_poly.pdbx_strand_id
1 'polypeptide(L)'
;MPITAQVSVYPLRQPHFSPAIERTLEVLRSHELAVDPGTMSTLVSGEDDAVFAALKEAFQEVAQQGEVVMVVTLSNACPLR
;
A
#
# COMPACT_ATOMS: atom_id res chain seq x y z
N MET A 1 -15.44 -4.72 8.55
CA MET A 1 -15.19 -3.42 9.20
C MET A 1 -14.40 -2.53 8.25
N PRO A 2 -14.96 -1.41 7.86
CA PRO A 2 -14.22 -0.49 6.97
C PRO A 2 -13.08 0.18 7.72
N ILE A 3 -11.93 0.24 7.06
CA ILE A 3 -10.73 0.89 7.60
C ILE A 3 -10.05 1.74 6.54
N THR A 4 -9.17 2.62 6.99
CA THR A 4 -8.28 3.40 6.13
C THR A 4 -6.84 3.11 6.52
N ALA A 5 -5.98 2.94 5.53
CA ALA A 5 -4.56 2.74 5.72
C ALA A 5 -3.79 3.84 5.01
N GLN A 6 -2.74 4.32 5.66
CA GLN A 6 -1.75 5.20 5.05
C GLN A 6 -0.50 4.37 4.83
N VAL A 7 -0.10 4.22 3.56
CA VAL A 7 0.95 3.28 3.16
C VAL A 7 2.12 4.03 2.55
N SER A 8 3.32 3.76 3.07
CA SER A 8 4.56 4.29 2.50
C SER A 8 5.51 3.13 2.24
N VAL A 9 6.15 3.11 1.08
CA VAL A 9 7.05 2.05 0.65
C VAL A 9 8.43 2.65 0.38
N TYR A 10 9.45 2.08 1.00
CA TYR A 10 10.83 2.54 0.88
C TYR A 10 11.72 1.38 0.43
N PRO A 11 12.00 1.25 -0.89
CA PRO A 11 12.96 0.26 -1.35
C PRO A 11 14.36 0.65 -0.90
N LEU A 12 15.11 -0.34 -0.41
CA LEU A 12 16.44 -0.14 0.11
C LEU A 12 17.50 -0.69 -0.85
N ARG A 13 18.63 -0.02 -0.94
CA ARG A 13 19.78 -0.48 -1.73
C ARG A 13 19.43 -0.76 -3.18
N GLN A 14 18.53 0.03 -3.72
CA GLN A 14 18.09 -0.07 -5.12
C GLN A 14 18.32 1.28 -5.80
N PRO A 15 18.72 1.26 -7.07
CA PRO A 15 19.03 2.53 -7.77
C PRO A 15 17.80 3.36 -8.09
N HIS A 16 16.59 2.74 -8.14
CA HIS A 16 15.37 3.43 -8.51
C HIS A 16 14.23 3.04 -7.59
N PHE A 17 13.45 4.05 -7.15
CA PHE A 17 12.28 3.85 -6.31
C PHE A 17 10.99 3.64 -7.11
N SER A 18 10.91 4.25 -8.29
CA SER A 18 9.67 4.30 -9.06
C SER A 18 9.08 2.93 -9.39
N PRO A 19 9.85 1.92 -9.81
CA PRO A 19 9.27 0.61 -10.11
C PRO A 19 8.57 -0.04 -8.91
N ALA A 20 9.14 0.09 -7.71
CA ALA A 20 8.54 -0.47 -6.50
C ALA A 20 7.24 0.25 -6.14
N ILE A 21 7.23 1.58 -6.26
CA ILE A 21 6.05 2.37 -5.96
C ILE A 21 4.93 2.07 -6.97
N GLU A 22 5.26 2.01 -8.25
CA GLU A 22 4.29 1.70 -9.30
C GLU A 22 3.69 0.30 -9.12
N ARG A 23 4.52 -0.67 -8.79
CA ARG A 23 4.04 -2.04 -8.56
C ARG A 23 3.13 -2.10 -7.34
N THR A 24 3.47 -1.39 -6.28
CA THR A 24 2.62 -1.29 -5.09
C THR A 24 1.24 -0.75 -5.47
N LEU A 25 1.18 0.34 -6.23
CA LEU A 25 -0.09 0.91 -6.66
C LEU A 25 -0.90 -0.04 -7.53
N GLU A 26 -0.25 -0.76 -8.45
CA GLU A 26 -0.92 -1.75 -9.28
C GLU A 26 -1.58 -2.83 -8.43
N VAL A 27 -0.85 -3.37 -7.46
CA VAL A 27 -1.38 -4.41 -6.58
C VAL A 27 -2.54 -3.89 -5.75
N LEU A 28 -2.40 -2.71 -5.14
CA LEU A 28 -3.46 -2.12 -4.35
C LEU A 28 -4.73 -1.91 -5.16
N ARG A 29 -4.58 -1.43 -6.40
CA ARG A 29 -5.71 -1.19 -7.30
C ARG A 29 -6.36 -2.47 -7.83
N SER A 30 -5.69 -3.60 -7.75
CA SER A 30 -6.26 -4.88 -8.18
C SER A 30 -7.26 -5.44 -7.16
N HIS A 31 -7.30 -4.88 -5.96
CA HIS A 31 -8.27 -5.23 -4.94
C HIS A 31 -9.44 -4.24 -4.94
N GLU A 32 -10.53 -4.58 -4.27
CA GLU A 32 -11.70 -3.70 -4.19
C GLU A 32 -11.49 -2.62 -3.13
N LEU A 33 -10.64 -1.66 -3.44
CA LEU A 33 -10.23 -0.60 -2.53
C LEU A 33 -10.27 0.74 -3.23
N ALA A 34 -10.53 1.79 -2.45
CA ALA A 34 -10.29 3.16 -2.90
C ALA A 34 -8.80 3.45 -2.66
N VAL A 35 -8.08 3.79 -3.73
CA VAL A 35 -6.64 4.05 -3.68
C VAL A 35 -6.39 5.49 -4.11
N ASP A 36 -5.79 6.27 -3.21
CA ASP A 36 -5.51 7.68 -3.44
C ASP A 36 -4.01 7.94 -3.24
N PRO A 37 -3.20 7.92 -4.31
CA PRO A 37 -1.77 8.17 -4.19
C PRO A 37 -1.50 9.66 -3.92
N GLY A 38 -0.69 9.91 -2.89
CA GLY A 38 -0.25 11.25 -2.54
C GLY A 38 1.24 11.43 -2.80
N THR A 39 1.77 12.57 -2.40
CA THR A 39 3.17 12.91 -2.62
C THR A 39 4.12 12.07 -1.76
N MET A 40 3.72 11.75 -0.55
CA MET A 40 4.59 11.05 0.41
C MET A 40 4.04 9.70 0.86
N SER A 41 2.78 9.45 0.62
CA SER A 41 2.14 8.19 1.01
C SER A 41 0.89 7.97 0.18
N THR A 42 0.36 6.76 0.23
CA THR A 42 -0.87 6.40 -0.46
C THR A 42 -1.95 6.10 0.57
N LEU A 43 -3.14 6.67 0.41
CA LEU A 43 -4.29 6.35 1.24
C LEU A 43 -5.09 5.23 0.58
N VAL A 44 -5.43 4.23 1.37
CA VAL A 44 -6.19 3.06 0.92
C VAL A 44 -7.37 2.86 1.85
N SER A 45 -8.56 2.73 1.31
CA SER A 45 -9.76 2.55 2.11
C SER A 45 -10.60 1.40 1.58
N GLY A 46 -11.19 0.65 2.47
CA GLY A 46 -12.06 -0.47 2.13
C GLY A 46 -12.32 -1.35 3.33
N GLU A 47 -12.88 -2.53 3.07
CA GLU A 47 -13.07 -3.51 4.13
C GLU A 47 -11.72 -4.04 4.61
N ASP A 48 -11.64 -4.33 5.90
CA ASP A 48 -10.37 -4.74 6.52
C ASP A 48 -9.76 -5.97 5.85
N ASP A 49 -10.56 -6.98 5.54
CA ASP A 49 -10.03 -8.16 4.86
C ASP A 49 -9.37 -7.82 3.53
N ALA A 50 -9.99 -6.94 2.75
CA ALA A 50 -9.45 -6.51 1.47
C ALA A 50 -8.18 -5.68 1.64
N VAL A 51 -8.17 -4.78 2.63
CA VAL A 51 -7.00 -3.95 2.90
C VAL A 51 -5.81 -4.81 3.32
N PHE A 52 -5.99 -5.73 4.27
CA PHE A 52 -4.90 -6.60 4.71
C PHE A 52 -4.41 -7.52 3.61
N ALA A 53 -5.31 -8.08 2.81
CA ALA A 53 -4.90 -8.92 1.68
C ALA A 53 -4.08 -8.14 0.67
N ALA A 54 -4.49 -6.92 0.36
CA ALA A 54 -3.79 -6.06 -0.58
C ALA A 54 -2.40 -5.64 -0.07
N LEU A 55 -2.30 -5.31 1.22
CA LEU A 55 -1.02 -4.94 1.83
C LEU A 55 -0.04 -6.12 1.80
N LYS A 56 -0.52 -7.30 2.14
CA LYS A 56 0.30 -8.52 2.11
C LYS A 56 0.83 -8.79 0.71
N GLU A 57 -0.06 -8.76 -0.29
CA GLU A 57 0.34 -9.00 -1.68
C GLU A 57 1.31 -7.94 -2.18
N ALA A 58 1.05 -6.67 -1.90
CA ALA A 58 1.92 -5.59 -2.31
C ALA A 58 3.32 -5.75 -1.72
N PHE A 59 3.41 -6.05 -0.43
CA PHE A 59 4.70 -6.26 0.22
C PHE A 59 5.45 -7.44 -0.40
N GLN A 60 4.77 -8.56 -0.61
CA GLN A 60 5.40 -9.75 -1.18
C GLN A 60 5.91 -9.49 -2.60
N GLU A 61 5.15 -8.77 -3.42
CA GLU A 61 5.53 -8.46 -4.79
C GLU A 61 6.77 -7.56 -4.84
N VAL A 62 6.79 -6.52 -4.03
CA VAL A 62 7.93 -5.60 -4.01
C VAL A 62 9.16 -6.25 -3.39
N ALA A 63 8.97 -7.08 -2.37
CA ALA A 63 10.06 -7.79 -1.71
C ALA A 63 10.78 -8.79 -2.61
N GLN A 64 10.16 -9.23 -3.69
CA GLN A 64 10.82 -10.10 -4.66
C GLN A 64 11.96 -9.41 -5.39
N GLN A 65 11.95 -8.09 -5.44
CA GLN A 65 12.96 -7.32 -6.18
C GLN A 65 14.11 -6.83 -5.29
N GLY A 66 14.01 -7.03 -3.98
CA GLY A 66 15.04 -6.61 -3.06
C GLY A 66 14.48 -6.26 -1.69
N GLU A 67 15.31 -5.64 -0.88
CA GLU A 67 14.92 -5.23 0.46
C GLU A 67 13.98 -4.02 0.39
N VAL A 68 12.94 -4.03 1.21
CA VAL A 68 11.93 -2.97 1.23
C VAL A 68 11.41 -2.77 2.65
N VAL A 69 11.12 -1.52 2.99
CA VAL A 69 10.41 -1.17 4.22
C VAL A 69 9.04 -0.65 3.83
N MET A 70 8.01 -1.19 4.44
CA MET A 70 6.65 -0.71 4.26
C MET A 70 6.13 -0.22 5.62
N VAL A 71 5.73 1.03 5.68
CA VAL A 71 5.16 1.62 6.89
C VAL A 71 3.67 1.81 6.65
N VAL A 72 2.87 1.30 7.57
CA VAL A 72 1.41 1.35 7.44
C VAL A 72 0.82 1.91 8.73
N THR A 73 -0.01 2.92 8.60
CA THR A 73 -0.81 3.45 9.69
C THR A 73 -2.27 3.08 9.40
N LEU A 74 -2.90 2.36 10.30
CA LEU A 74 -4.27 1.89 10.14
C LEU A 74 -5.21 2.64 11.07
N SER A 75 -6.42 2.92 10.60
CA SER A 75 -7.45 3.54 11.41
C SER A 75 -8.83 3.03 11.01
N ASN A 76 -9.66 2.79 12.02
CA ASN A 76 -11.09 2.55 11.80
C ASN A 76 -11.93 3.77 12.15
N ALA A 77 -11.28 4.87 12.50
CA ALA A 77 -11.95 6.11 12.94
C ALA A 77 -12.11 7.13 11.80
N CYS A 78 -11.36 6.95 10.69
CA CYS A 78 -11.48 7.87 9.57
C CYS A 78 -12.73 7.55 8.75
N PRO A 79 -13.57 8.55 8.44
CA PRO A 79 -14.73 8.30 7.60
C PRO A 79 -14.31 7.92 6.19
N LEU A 80 -14.97 6.92 5.62
CA LEU A 80 -14.81 6.57 4.22
C LEU A 80 -15.60 7.53 3.34
N ARG A 81 -15.07 7.85 2.19
CA ARG A 81 -15.68 8.79 1.27
C ARG A 81 -15.84 8.22 -0.11
#